data_435d71195c4dd841315205c5495449dc
#
_entry.id   435d71195c4dd841315205c5495449dc
#
_cell.length_a   1.000
_cell.length_b   1.000
_cell.length_c   1.000
_cell.angle_alpha   90.00
_cell.angle_beta   90.00
_cell.angle_gamma   90.00
#
_symmetry.space_group_name_H-M   'P 1'
#
loop_
_entity.id
_entity.type
_entity.pdbx_description
1 polymer ?
#
loop_
_entity_poly.entity_id
_entity_poly.type
_entity_poly.pdbx_seq_one_letter_code
_entity_poly.pdbx_strand_id
1 'polypeptide(L)'
;VSFRARRPDVEYVSEVRAWSDAEGVRKLEVTDRDDSGDVVGEYFFAGRQLVFVYEAIRGYTEAGRQVTRVEDRQYFREGRMIRWLGGLEKVEQLRETPDFLAAQRSRLEAADFYRKAAERAAATPAAGPSTR
;
A
#
# COMPACT_ATOMS: atom_id res chain seq x y z
N VAL A 1 -12.16 -7.65 -1.79
CA VAL A 1 -11.49 -8.74 -2.52
C VAL A 1 -10.07 -8.92 -2.00
N SER A 2 -9.60 -10.15 -2.03
CA SER A 2 -8.23 -10.48 -1.62
C SER A 2 -7.55 -11.20 -2.77
N PHE A 3 -6.28 -10.86 -3.01
CA PHE A 3 -5.53 -11.47 -4.10
C PHE A 3 -4.03 -11.28 -3.84
N ARG A 4 -3.22 -11.90 -4.68
CA ARG A 4 -1.77 -11.75 -4.64
C ARG A 4 -1.33 -11.06 -5.92
N ALA A 5 -0.34 -10.20 -5.81
CA ALA A 5 0.16 -9.46 -6.96
C ALA A 5 1.67 -9.22 -6.84
N ARG A 6 2.33 -9.16 -7.97
CA ARG A 6 3.76 -8.86 -8.05
C ARG A 6 3.98 -7.72 -9.04
N ARG A 7 4.58 -6.65 -8.57
CA ARG A 7 4.93 -5.52 -9.43
C ARG A 7 6.07 -5.94 -10.36
N PRO A 8 6.12 -5.39 -11.59
CA PRO A 8 7.14 -5.81 -12.55
C PRO A 8 8.58 -5.58 -12.10
N ASP A 9 8.81 -4.61 -11.23
CA ASP A 9 10.15 -4.21 -10.80
C ASP A 9 10.60 -4.87 -9.50
N VAL A 10 9.80 -5.79 -8.95
CA VAL A 10 10.15 -6.49 -7.70
C VAL A 10 10.01 -7.99 -7.88
N GLU A 11 10.74 -8.74 -7.07
CA GLU A 11 10.74 -10.20 -7.16
C GLU A 11 9.78 -10.88 -6.21
N TYR A 12 9.31 -10.19 -5.19
CA TYR A 12 8.41 -10.76 -4.21
C TYR A 12 6.95 -10.51 -4.59
N VAL A 13 6.07 -11.32 -4.03
CA VAL A 13 4.62 -11.26 -4.24
C VAL A 13 3.99 -10.65 -3.00
N SER A 14 3.17 -9.64 -3.21
CA SER A 14 2.43 -8.99 -2.13
C SER A 14 1.05 -9.64 -1.95
N GLU A 15 0.59 -9.69 -0.71
CA GLU A 15 -0.80 -10.04 -0.40
C GLU A 15 -1.59 -8.74 -0.33
N VAL A 16 -2.70 -8.69 -1.07
CA VAL A 16 -3.48 -7.47 -1.21
C VAL A 16 -4.91 -7.72 -0.80
N ARG A 17 -5.44 -6.82 0.01
CA ARG A 17 -6.88 -6.77 0.31
C ARG A 17 -7.40 -5.43 -0.15
N ALA A 18 -8.56 -5.44 -0.80
CA ALA A 18 -9.15 -4.23 -1.36
C ALA A 18 -10.59 -4.10 -0.91
N TRP A 19 -10.97 -2.89 -0.56
CA TRP A 19 -12.35 -2.53 -0.22
C TRP A 19 -12.83 -1.54 -1.26
N SER A 20 -14.01 -1.80 -1.82
CA SER A 20 -14.57 -0.99 -2.91
C SER A 20 -16.02 -0.65 -2.61
N ASP A 21 -16.49 0.44 -3.23
CA ASP A 21 -17.89 0.81 -3.24
C ASP A 21 -18.30 1.10 -4.69
N ALA A 22 -19.44 1.76 -4.88
CA ALA A 22 -19.95 2.07 -6.20
C ALA A 22 -19.01 2.97 -7.02
N GLU A 23 -18.13 3.70 -6.35
CA GLU A 23 -17.20 4.63 -7.02
C GLU A 23 -15.84 4.00 -7.28
N GLY A 24 -15.62 2.76 -6.85
CA GLY A 24 -14.36 2.06 -7.06
C GLY A 24 -13.65 1.70 -5.77
N VAL A 25 -12.35 1.46 -5.89
CA VAL A 25 -11.53 1.09 -4.74
C VAL A 25 -11.39 2.27 -3.78
N ARG A 26 -11.68 2.01 -2.51
CA ARG A 26 -11.56 3.00 -1.43
C ARG A 26 -10.34 2.80 -0.58
N LYS A 27 -9.94 1.55 -0.38
CA LYS A 27 -8.80 1.22 0.46
C LYS A 27 -8.11 -0.02 -0.07
N LEU A 28 -6.80 -0.01 0.00
CA LEU A 28 -5.96 -1.19 -0.24
C LEU A 28 -5.11 -1.43 1.00
N GLU A 29 -4.93 -2.70 1.34
CA GLU A 29 -3.94 -3.12 2.32
C GLU A 29 -2.97 -4.05 1.61
N VAL A 30 -1.71 -3.67 1.57
CA VAL A 30 -0.67 -4.40 0.86
C VAL A 30 0.33 -4.90 1.89
N THR A 31 0.51 -6.21 1.97
CA THR A 31 1.39 -6.84 2.96
C THR A 31 2.50 -7.59 2.27
N ASP A 32 3.74 -7.27 2.66
CA ASP A 32 4.94 -7.98 2.22
C ASP A 32 5.60 -8.59 3.45
N ARG A 33 5.87 -9.89 3.39
CA ARG A 33 6.42 -10.63 4.54
C ARG A 33 7.73 -11.30 4.19
N ASP A 34 8.62 -11.32 5.18
CA ASP A 34 9.81 -12.16 5.12
C ASP A 34 10.11 -12.68 6.55
N ASP A 35 11.25 -13.34 6.72
CA ASP A 35 11.60 -13.98 8.00
C ASP A 35 11.85 -12.96 9.11
N SER A 36 12.19 -11.73 8.78
CA SER A 36 12.52 -10.70 9.78
C SER A 36 11.32 -9.87 10.19
N GLY A 37 10.21 -9.95 9.45
CA GLY A 37 9.03 -9.18 9.77
C GLY A 37 8.15 -8.96 8.57
N ASP A 38 7.31 -7.94 8.65
CA ASP A 38 6.45 -7.57 7.54
C ASP A 38 6.39 -6.05 7.34
N VAL A 39 5.97 -5.67 6.14
CA VAL A 39 5.66 -4.28 5.78
C VAL A 39 4.21 -4.26 5.35
N VAL A 40 3.41 -3.46 6.03
CA VAL A 40 1.99 -3.32 5.72
C VAL A 40 1.75 -1.89 5.28
N GLY A 41 1.25 -1.73 4.07
CA GLY A 41 0.87 -0.42 3.54
C GLY A 41 -0.63 -0.34 3.38
N GLU A 42 -1.22 0.76 3.84
CA GLU A 42 -2.62 1.04 3.65
C GLU A 42 -2.75 2.25 2.76
N TYR A 43 -3.48 2.10 1.65
CA TYR A 43 -3.66 3.15 0.65
C TYR A 43 -5.13 3.54 0.62
N PHE A 44 -5.41 4.82 0.73
CA PHE A 44 -6.78 5.32 0.77
C PHE A 44 -7.04 6.22 -0.43
N PHE A 45 -8.20 6.04 -1.05
CA PHE A 45 -8.57 6.73 -2.30
C PHE A 45 -9.86 7.51 -2.14
N ALA A 46 -9.92 8.67 -2.80
CA ALA A 46 -11.15 9.41 -3.02
C ALA A 46 -11.35 9.41 -4.54
N GLY A 47 -12.39 8.75 -5.00
CA GLY A 47 -12.51 8.44 -6.41
C GLY A 47 -11.34 7.56 -6.84
N ARG A 48 -10.64 7.96 -7.87
CA ARG A 48 -9.45 7.24 -8.33
C ARG A 48 -8.15 7.86 -7.84
N GLN A 49 -8.25 8.88 -6.99
CA GLN A 49 -7.06 9.59 -6.53
C GLN A 49 -6.63 9.12 -5.16
N LEU A 50 -5.35 8.87 -5.05
CA LEU A 50 -4.72 8.56 -3.78
C LEU A 50 -4.75 9.79 -2.87
N VAL A 51 -5.23 9.63 -1.62
CA VAL A 51 -5.29 10.73 -0.67
C VAL A 51 -4.44 10.50 0.57
N PHE A 52 -4.17 9.24 0.94
CA PHE A 52 -3.40 8.96 2.14
C PHE A 52 -2.77 7.58 2.07
N VAL A 53 -1.53 7.49 2.56
CA VAL A 53 -0.84 6.22 2.73
C VAL A 53 -0.32 6.14 4.17
N TYR A 54 -0.60 5.01 4.80
CA TYR A 54 0.01 4.64 6.06
C TYR A 54 0.83 3.38 5.83
N GLU A 55 2.10 3.39 6.24
CA GLU A 55 2.93 2.19 6.14
C GLU A 55 3.57 1.90 7.48
N ALA A 56 3.46 0.65 7.92
CA ALA A 56 4.11 0.18 9.13
C ALA A 56 5.12 -0.90 8.78
N ILE A 57 6.34 -0.73 9.26
CA ILE A 57 7.38 -1.74 9.15
C ILE A 57 7.47 -2.42 10.51
N ARG A 58 7.18 -3.72 10.55
CA ARG A 58 7.10 -4.51 11.75
C ARG A 58 8.19 -5.57 11.77
N GLY A 59 8.85 -5.71 12.90
CA GLY A 59 9.81 -6.77 13.11
C GLY A 59 9.37 -7.69 14.22
N TYR A 60 10.16 -8.73 14.46
CA TYR A 60 9.91 -9.65 15.56
C TYR A 60 11.03 -9.54 16.58
N THR A 61 10.69 -9.64 17.85
CA THR A 61 11.67 -9.75 18.92
C THR A 61 12.18 -11.19 18.96
N GLU A 62 13.25 -11.43 19.74
CA GLU A 62 13.78 -12.77 19.96
C GLU A 62 12.73 -13.72 20.53
N ALA A 63 11.75 -13.18 21.29
CA ALA A 63 10.65 -13.96 21.84
C ALA A 63 9.53 -14.20 20.83
N GLY A 64 9.69 -13.77 19.58
CA GLY A 64 8.69 -13.94 18.54
C GLY A 64 7.55 -12.93 18.59
N ARG A 65 7.64 -11.91 19.45
CA ARG A 65 6.60 -10.90 19.57
C ARG A 65 6.73 -9.87 18.46
N GLN A 66 5.63 -9.55 17.78
CA GLN A 66 5.61 -8.53 16.76
C GLN A 66 5.64 -7.14 17.38
N VAL A 67 6.52 -6.26 16.85
CA VAL A 67 6.60 -4.87 17.28
C VAL A 67 6.67 -3.97 16.05
N THR A 68 6.00 -2.81 16.12
CA THR A 68 6.10 -1.81 15.06
C THR A 68 7.40 -1.05 15.22
N ARG A 69 8.22 -1.01 14.17
CA ARG A 69 9.52 -0.36 14.21
C ARG A 69 9.52 1.01 13.57
N VAL A 70 8.82 1.16 12.45
CA VAL A 70 8.77 2.43 11.71
C VAL A 70 7.36 2.61 11.20
N GLU A 71 6.89 3.84 11.23
CA GLU A 71 5.60 4.20 10.65
C GLU A 71 5.79 5.42 9.77
N ASP A 72 5.19 5.37 8.57
CA ASP A 72 5.15 6.52 7.66
C ASP A 72 3.71 6.91 7.42
N ARG A 73 3.45 8.21 7.36
CA ARG A 73 2.15 8.77 6.99
C ARG A 73 2.38 9.77 5.89
N GLN A 74 1.70 9.58 4.77
CA GLN A 74 1.89 10.40 3.58
C GLN A 74 0.54 10.88 3.07
N TYR A 75 0.42 12.16 2.85
CA TYR A 75 -0.81 12.82 2.46
C TYR A 75 -0.70 13.33 1.03
N PHE A 76 -1.74 13.09 0.22
CA PHE A 76 -1.73 13.40 -1.21
C PHE A 76 -2.93 14.25 -1.58
N ARG A 77 -2.74 15.10 -2.58
CA ARG A 77 -3.80 15.88 -3.19
C ARG A 77 -3.45 16.13 -4.65
N GLU A 78 -4.39 15.81 -5.53
CA GLU A 78 -4.27 16.05 -6.97
C GLU A 78 -2.98 15.49 -7.56
N GLY A 79 -2.64 14.25 -7.19
CA GLY A 79 -1.46 13.57 -7.73
C GLY A 79 -0.14 14.02 -7.15
N ARG A 80 -0.16 14.74 -6.02
CA ARG A 80 1.06 15.21 -5.37
C ARG A 80 1.05 14.85 -3.89
N MET A 81 2.20 14.44 -3.39
CA MET A 81 2.38 14.29 -1.95
C MET A 81 2.54 15.69 -1.35
N ILE A 82 1.68 16.03 -0.41
CA ILE A 82 1.66 17.35 0.20
C ILE A 82 2.24 17.35 1.62
N ARG A 83 2.38 16.17 2.22
CA ARG A 83 2.95 16.05 3.55
C ARG A 83 3.45 14.62 3.75
N TRP A 84 4.58 14.50 4.43
CA TRP A 84 5.15 13.20 4.78
C TRP A 84 5.70 13.26 6.20
N LEU A 85 5.13 12.43 7.09
CA LEU A 85 5.62 12.21 8.44
C LEU A 85 6.26 10.83 8.45
N GLY A 86 7.57 10.76 8.66
CA GLY A 86 8.27 9.50 8.53
C GLY A 86 9.19 9.19 9.69
N GLY A 87 9.55 7.92 9.79
CA GLY A 87 10.50 7.43 10.76
C GLY A 87 9.88 7.07 12.10
N LEU A 88 10.75 6.71 13.05
CA LEU A 88 10.33 6.30 14.39
C LEU A 88 9.63 7.42 15.15
N GLU A 89 10.09 8.64 14.96
CA GLU A 89 9.59 9.80 15.70
C GLU A 89 8.54 10.58 14.93
N LYS A 90 8.12 10.10 13.77
CA LYS A 90 7.10 10.76 12.93
C LYS A 90 7.50 12.19 12.59
N VAL A 91 8.75 12.35 12.15
CA VAL A 91 9.30 13.66 11.82
C VAL A 91 8.77 14.11 10.45
N GLU A 92 8.39 15.38 10.37
CA GLU A 92 7.96 15.94 9.09
C GLU A 92 9.12 16.03 8.12
N GLN A 93 8.96 15.44 6.93
CA GLN A 93 10.00 15.45 5.91
C GLN A 93 9.91 16.72 5.08
N LEU A 94 11.07 17.25 4.68
CA LEU A 94 11.12 18.46 3.88
C LEU A 94 10.57 18.19 2.48
N ARG A 95 9.70 19.07 2.02
CA ARG A 95 9.07 18.96 0.71
C ARG A 95 10.08 19.26 -0.39
N GLU A 96 9.87 18.62 -1.54
CA GLU A 96 10.63 18.86 -2.76
C GLU A 96 12.11 18.48 -2.69
N THR A 97 12.52 17.73 -1.66
CA THR A 97 13.84 17.10 -1.67
C THR A 97 13.82 15.90 -2.60
N PRO A 98 14.99 15.42 -3.07
CA PRO A 98 15.03 14.21 -3.90
C PRO A 98 14.34 13.01 -3.23
N ASP A 99 14.51 12.83 -1.93
CA ASP A 99 13.87 11.73 -1.20
C ASP A 99 12.35 11.89 -1.18
N PHE A 100 11.87 13.10 -0.96
CA PHE A 100 10.42 13.38 -0.95
C PHE A 100 9.82 13.10 -2.32
N LEU A 101 10.46 13.56 -3.38
CA LEU A 101 9.98 13.35 -4.75
C LEU A 101 10.03 11.88 -5.15
N ALA A 102 11.07 11.17 -4.72
CA ALA A 102 11.16 9.72 -4.98
C ALA A 102 10.06 8.95 -4.25
N ALA A 103 9.78 9.32 -3.00
CA ALA A 103 8.69 8.71 -2.23
C ALA A 103 7.34 9.00 -2.88
N GLN A 104 7.11 10.23 -3.33
CA GLN A 104 5.89 10.58 -4.05
C GLN A 104 5.68 9.69 -5.26
N ARG A 105 6.70 9.56 -6.11
CA ARG A 105 6.61 8.75 -7.32
C ARG A 105 6.36 7.29 -6.98
N SER A 106 7.10 6.75 -6.03
CA SER A 106 6.97 5.35 -5.64
C SER A 106 5.57 5.04 -5.13
N ARG A 107 4.99 5.92 -4.31
CA ARG A 107 3.65 5.68 -3.76
C ARG A 107 2.57 5.79 -4.82
N LEU A 108 2.70 6.77 -5.72
CA LEU A 108 1.73 6.92 -6.80
C LEU A 108 1.76 5.72 -7.75
N GLU A 109 2.96 5.24 -8.09
CA GLU A 109 3.10 4.07 -8.94
C GLU A 109 2.54 2.81 -8.28
N ALA A 110 2.85 2.59 -7.01
CA ALA A 110 2.34 1.45 -6.26
C ALA A 110 0.82 1.51 -6.14
N ALA A 111 0.28 2.67 -5.79
CA ALA A 111 -1.16 2.85 -5.65
C ALA A 111 -1.89 2.56 -6.96
N ASP A 112 -1.37 3.05 -8.06
CA ASP A 112 -1.96 2.84 -9.38
C ASP A 112 -1.92 1.35 -9.76
N PHE A 113 -0.78 0.71 -9.56
CA PHE A 113 -0.61 -0.71 -9.87
C PHE A 113 -1.61 -1.57 -9.09
N TYR A 114 -1.65 -1.40 -7.76
CA TYR A 114 -2.50 -2.24 -6.92
C TYR A 114 -3.99 -1.92 -7.09
N ARG A 115 -4.34 -0.67 -7.35
CA ARG A 115 -5.73 -0.31 -7.62
C ARG A 115 -6.22 -0.97 -8.89
N LYS A 116 -5.43 -0.92 -9.97
CA LYS A 116 -5.78 -1.56 -11.22
C LYS A 116 -5.86 -3.08 -11.08
N ALA A 117 -4.94 -3.66 -10.33
CA ALA A 117 -4.96 -5.10 -10.06
C ALA A 117 -6.22 -5.48 -9.27
N ALA A 118 -6.62 -4.65 -8.30
CA ALA A 118 -7.84 -4.89 -7.53
C ALA A 118 -9.08 -4.81 -8.41
N GLU A 119 -9.13 -3.85 -9.32
CA GLU A 119 -10.25 -3.72 -10.26
C GLU A 119 -10.36 -4.96 -11.16
N ARG A 120 -9.23 -5.47 -11.64
CA ARG A 120 -9.23 -6.70 -12.45
C ARG A 120 -9.66 -7.91 -11.62
N ALA A 121 -9.19 -8.02 -10.40
CA ALA A 121 -9.55 -9.14 -9.52
C ALA A 121 -11.04 -9.12 -9.20
N ALA A 122 -11.62 -7.95 -8.98
CA ALA A 122 -13.05 -7.81 -8.71
C ALA A 122 -13.91 -8.11 -9.93
N ALA A 123 -13.41 -7.81 -11.13
CA ALA A 123 -14.12 -8.06 -12.37
C ALA A 123 -14.05 -9.52 -12.82
N THR A 124 -13.09 -10.29 -12.29
CA THR A 124 -12.96 -11.69 -12.67
C THR A 124 -14.00 -12.51 -11.93
N PRO A 125 -14.83 -13.28 -12.62
CA PRO A 125 -15.79 -14.16 -11.97
C PRO A 125 -15.08 -15.13 -11.05
N ALA A 126 -15.66 -15.43 -9.92
CA ALA A 126 -15.13 -16.43 -9.03
C ALA A 126 -14.94 -17.74 -9.78
N ALA A 127 -13.75 -18.34 -9.60
CA ALA A 127 -13.50 -19.66 -10.14
C ALA A 127 -14.34 -20.62 -9.32
N GLY A 128 -15.53 -20.60 -9.52
CA GLY A 128 -16.40 -21.44 -8.81
C GLY A 128 -16.72 -22.58 -9.56
N PRO A 129 -17.31 -23.42 -8.96
CA PRO A 129 -17.94 -24.48 -9.56
C PRO A 129 -18.83 -23.92 -10.55
N SER A 130 -18.46 -23.03 -10.90
CA SER A 130 -19.01 -22.59 -11.65
C SER A 130 -19.75 -23.25 -12.33
N THR A 131 -19.88 -23.36 -12.19
CA THR A 131 -20.33 -23.73 -12.50
C THR A 131 -20.70 -24.57 -12.90
N ARG A 132 -20.83 -24.79 -12.74
CA ARG A 132 -21.16 -25.62 -12.93
C ARG A 132 -22.00 -25.87 -12.82
#